data_1038ce58514a1df33a3719a6a138d8b4
#
_entry.id   1038ce58514a1df33a3719a6a138d8b4
#
_cell.length_a   1.000
_cell.length_b   1.000
_cell.length_c   1.000
_cell.angle_alpha   90.00
_cell.angle_beta   90.00
_cell.angle_gamma   90.00
#
_symmetry.space_group_name_H-M   'P 1'
#
loop_
_entity.id
_entity.type
_entity.pdbx_description
1 polymer ?
#
loop_
_entity_poly.entity_id
_entity_poly.type
_entity_poly.pdbx_seq_one_letter_code
_entity_poly.pdbx_strand_id
1 'polypeptide(L)'
;MPDQQLESRIGMDLARRAYLYDLLHAVFGGNCSPDFVAKLFGSQAREMFTCESAVISDGDLSVDSKCALAKMDRSLDDCTREVLACYDEHGGLSSDAVATLASEMEGDYAKLFQIPGDCYVHMWESPYVGAEQTLFQCSTLDVRAAYHAAGLKLQAEKQFPDDHIAAMLGYLSCMGSRAYEAYADGCDSECRKALQDSKAFLEAHVLTWVNAFAQKVIERDARGLYAAFAQGIVMVARVDSVQLDWLAGHIGE
;
A
#
# COMPACT_ATOMS: atom_id res chain seq x y z
N MET A 1 24.04 20.34 11.81
CA MET A 1 23.31 19.42 12.73
C MET A 1 21.80 19.30 12.40
N PRO A 2 21.03 20.40 12.16
CA PRO A 2 19.64 20.27 11.70
C PRO A 2 19.52 19.56 10.37
N ASP A 3 20.43 19.81 9.42
CA ASP A 3 20.40 19.23 8.07
C ASP A 3 20.58 17.69 8.06
N GLN A 4 21.48 17.16 8.86
CA GLN A 4 21.72 15.72 8.95
C GLN A 4 20.52 14.94 9.53
N GLN A 5 19.75 15.56 10.43
CA GLN A 5 18.52 14.96 10.93
C GLN A 5 17.42 14.98 9.87
N LEU A 6 17.33 16.04 9.08
CA LEU A 6 16.37 16.15 7.97
C LEU A 6 16.67 15.12 6.88
N GLU A 7 17.94 15.04 6.43
CA GLU A 7 18.37 14.03 5.44
C GLU A 7 18.06 12.60 5.89
N SER A 8 18.33 12.26 7.16
CA SER A 8 18.03 10.94 7.70
C SER A 8 16.52 10.65 7.71
N ARG A 9 15.69 11.66 8.01
CA ARG A 9 14.23 11.53 8.00
C ARG A 9 13.68 11.35 6.59
N ILE A 10 14.17 12.12 5.61
CA ILE A 10 13.80 11.99 4.20
C ILE A 10 14.13 10.56 3.72
N GLY A 11 15.34 10.09 3.94
CA GLY A 11 15.75 8.73 3.56
C GLY A 11 14.86 7.65 4.20
N MET A 12 14.49 7.82 5.47
CA MET A 12 13.61 6.89 6.17
C MET A 12 12.18 6.89 5.59
N ASP A 13 11.64 8.07 5.31
CA ASP A 13 10.29 8.19 4.72
C ASP A 13 10.24 7.59 3.30
N LEU A 14 11.28 7.78 2.49
CA LEU A 14 11.39 7.16 1.16
C LEU A 14 11.45 5.63 1.24
N ALA A 15 12.30 5.10 2.14
CA ALA A 15 12.43 3.65 2.35
C ALA A 15 11.12 3.03 2.88
N ARG A 16 10.49 3.68 3.88
CA ARG A 16 9.22 3.26 4.46
C ARG A 16 8.12 3.19 3.41
N ARG A 17 8.01 4.21 2.58
CA ARG A 17 7.03 4.30 1.51
C ARG A 17 7.14 3.10 0.56
N ALA A 18 8.35 2.82 0.05
CA ALA A 18 8.61 1.68 -0.81
C ALA A 18 8.24 0.35 -0.14
N TYR A 19 8.61 0.18 1.12
CA TYR A 19 8.34 -1.03 1.91
C TYR A 19 6.84 -1.26 2.14
N LEU A 20 6.07 -0.22 2.51
CA LEU A 20 4.63 -0.34 2.75
C LEU A 20 3.87 -0.74 1.48
N TYR A 21 4.20 -0.14 0.34
CA TYR A 21 3.61 -0.53 -0.94
C TYR A 21 4.00 -1.95 -1.36
N ASP A 22 5.23 -2.41 -1.07
CA ASP A 22 5.65 -3.79 -1.33
C ASP A 22 4.85 -4.80 -0.51
N LEU A 23 4.66 -4.54 0.79
CA LEU A 23 3.84 -5.40 1.64
C LEU A 23 2.39 -5.45 1.15
N LEU A 24 1.77 -4.31 0.87
CA LEU A 24 0.39 -4.24 0.40
C LEU A 24 0.24 -4.86 -0.99
N HIS A 25 1.22 -4.67 -1.89
CA HIS A 25 1.31 -5.39 -3.16
C HIS A 25 1.25 -6.91 -2.97
N ALA A 26 2.05 -7.44 -2.06
CA ALA A 26 2.10 -8.87 -1.80
C ALA A 26 0.80 -9.40 -1.17
N VAL A 27 0.20 -8.67 -0.22
CA VAL A 27 -1.10 -9.02 0.39
C VAL A 27 -2.19 -9.13 -0.67
N PHE A 28 -2.37 -8.10 -1.50
CA PHE A 28 -3.41 -8.06 -2.54
C PHE A 28 -3.02 -8.79 -3.82
N GLY A 29 -1.77 -9.24 -3.94
CA GLY A 29 -1.30 -10.20 -4.93
C GLY A 29 -1.55 -11.67 -4.56
N GLY A 30 -2.11 -11.92 -3.36
CA GLY A 30 -2.44 -13.27 -2.89
C GLY A 30 -1.23 -14.07 -2.39
N ASN A 31 -0.17 -13.39 -1.95
CA ASN A 31 0.96 -14.09 -1.31
C ASN A 31 0.58 -14.47 0.12
N CYS A 32 0.20 -15.72 0.30
CA CYS A 32 -0.13 -16.31 1.60
C CYS A 32 0.93 -17.32 2.07
N SER A 33 2.17 -17.25 1.54
CA SER A 33 3.24 -18.15 1.97
C SER A 33 3.58 -17.95 3.45
N PRO A 34 3.90 -19.00 4.22
CA PRO A 34 4.29 -18.88 5.63
C PRO A 34 5.42 -17.86 5.85
N ASP A 35 6.42 -17.85 4.98
CA ASP A 35 7.54 -16.90 5.06
C ASP A 35 7.07 -15.44 4.91
N PHE A 36 6.13 -15.18 4.00
CA PHE A 36 5.56 -13.85 3.83
C PHE A 36 4.69 -13.47 5.03
N VAL A 37 3.87 -14.38 5.54
CA VAL A 37 3.04 -14.14 6.73
C VAL A 37 3.90 -13.83 7.94
N ALA A 38 5.01 -14.57 8.15
CA ALA A 38 5.96 -14.26 9.21
C ALA A 38 6.60 -12.86 9.05
N LYS A 39 6.92 -12.43 7.81
CA LYS A 39 7.42 -11.09 7.49
C LYS A 39 6.34 -10.03 7.77
N LEU A 40 5.12 -10.25 7.28
CA LEU A 40 3.99 -9.31 7.38
C LEU A 40 3.62 -8.98 8.82
N PHE A 41 3.66 -9.97 9.70
CA PHE A 41 3.38 -9.81 11.12
C PHE A 41 4.64 -9.70 12.00
N GLY A 42 5.81 -9.56 11.38
CA GLY A 42 7.07 -9.33 12.07
C GLY A 42 7.22 -7.92 12.64
N SER A 43 8.20 -7.75 13.53
CA SER A 43 8.48 -6.46 14.20
C SER A 43 8.77 -5.33 13.21
N GLN A 44 9.50 -5.62 12.13
CA GLN A 44 9.83 -4.63 11.11
C GLN A 44 8.58 -4.09 10.41
N ALA A 45 7.66 -4.97 9.99
CA ALA A 45 6.42 -4.53 9.34
C ALA A 45 5.58 -3.68 10.29
N ARG A 46 5.47 -4.09 11.56
CA ARG A 46 4.77 -3.34 12.59
C ARG A 46 5.38 -1.94 12.77
N GLU A 47 6.70 -1.85 12.91
CA GLU A 47 7.41 -0.58 13.04
C GLU A 47 7.13 0.34 11.84
N MET A 48 7.17 -0.19 10.62
CA MET A 48 6.90 0.60 9.40
C MET A 48 5.45 1.10 9.31
N PHE A 49 4.47 0.33 9.81
CA PHE A 49 3.08 0.78 9.87
C PHE A 49 2.83 1.82 10.97
N THR A 50 3.53 1.74 12.09
CA THR A 50 3.32 2.60 13.27
C THR A 50 4.26 3.80 13.35
N CYS A 51 5.35 3.83 12.55
CA CYS A 51 6.30 4.94 12.55
C CYS A 51 5.63 6.23 12.08
N GLU A 52 5.78 7.31 12.84
CA GLU A 52 5.32 8.62 12.42
C GLU A 52 6.12 9.14 11.22
N SER A 53 5.41 9.58 10.19
CA SER A 53 6.01 10.28 9.07
C SER A 53 6.54 11.66 9.49
N ALA A 54 7.60 12.15 8.86
CA ALA A 54 8.12 13.50 9.05
C ALA A 54 7.05 14.58 8.84
N VAL A 55 6.18 14.39 7.85
CA VAL A 55 5.06 15.28 7.52
C VAL A 55 4.04 15.38 8.64
N ILE A 56 3.80 14.28 9.36
CA ILE A 56 2.84 14.24 10.48
C ILE A 56 3.38 15.05 11.67
N SER A 57 4.67 14.96 11.95
CA SER A 57 5.31 15.68 13.07
C SER A 57 5.47 17.18 12.83
N ASP A 58 5.57 17.65 11.58
CA ASP A 58 5.71 19.08 11.25
C ASP A 58 4.38 19.86 11.27
N GLY A 59 3.25 19.19 11.46
CA GLY A 59 1.96 19.86 11.65
C GLY A 59 1.24 20.25 10.36
N ASP A 60 1.78 19.95 9.20
CA ASP A 60 1.24 20.31 7.87
C ASP A 60 0.00 19.51 7.43
N LEU A 61 -0.38 18.47 8.18
CA LEU A 61 -1.60 17.72 7.87
C LEU A 61 -2.85 18.45 8.32
N SER A 62 -3.86 18.47 7.46
CA SER A 62 -5.18 18.95 7.82
C SER A 62 -5.78 18.15 9.00
N VAL A 63 -6.68 18.79 9.77
CA VAL A 63 -7.38 18.14 10.90
C VAL A 63 -8.09 16.85 10.47
N ASP A 64 -8.62 16.81 9.23
CA ASP A 64 -9.28 15.63 8.67
C ASP A 64 -8.30 14.49 8.41
N SER A 65 -7.08 14.79 7.96
CA SER A 65 -6.03 13.80 7.76
C SER A 65 -5.52 13.22 9.07
N LYS A 66 -5.35 14.06 10.10
CA LYS A 66 -4.99 13.62 11.47
C LYS A 66 -6.10 12.75 12.09
N CYS A 67 -7.36 13.10 11.87
CA CYS A 67 -8.50 12.33 12.36
C CYS A 67 -8.64 10.99 11.64
N ALA A 68 -8.32 10.95 10.34
CA ALA A 68 -8.27 9.73 9.56
C ALA A 68 -7.11 8.81 10.02
N LEU A 69 -5.92 9.36 10.26
CA LEU A 69 -4.77 8.64 10.83
C LEU A 69 -5.09 8.03 12.20
N ALA A 70 -5.69 8.80 13.11
CA ALA A 70 -6.07 8.31 14.44
C ALA A 70 -7.16 7.22 14.41
N LYS A 71 -8.01 7.21 13.38
CA LYS A 71 -8.98 6.11 13.16
C LYS A 71 -8.32 4.87 12.61
N MET A 72 -7.28 5.01 11.82
CA MET A 72 -6.49 3.88 11.31
C MET A 72 -5.65 3.22 12.40
N ASP A 73 -4.92 4.00 13.18
CA ASP A 73 -4.15 3.46 14.29
C ASP A 73 -5.03 2.54 15.13
N ARG A 74 -6.27 2.95 15.40
CA ARG A 74 -7.24 2.12 16.13
C ARG A 74 -7.67 0.88 15.36
N SER A 75 -7.89 0.98 14.06
CA SER A 75 -8.30 -0.15 13.19
C SER A 75 -7.17 -1.15 13.00
N LEU A 76 -5.94 -0.66 12.80
CA LEU A 76 -4.74 -1.50 12.77
C LEU A 76 -4.46 -2.11 14.15
N ASP A 77 -4.63 -1.37 15.24
CA ASP A 77 -4.50 -1.88 16.60
C ASP A 77 -5.51 -2.98 16.90
N ASP A 78 -6.76 -2.86 16.44
CA ASP A 78 -7.78 -3.86 16.68
C ASP A 78 -7.49 -5.16 15.88
N CYS A 79 -7.13 -5.05 14.60
CA CYS A 79 -6.72 -6.20 13.80
C CYS A 79 -5.37 -6.79 14.25
N THR A 80 -4.41 -5.93 14.60
CA THR A 80 -3.13 -6.34 15.15
C THR A 80 -3.33 -7.03 16.50
N ARG A 81 -4.33 -6.66 17.29
CA ARG A 81 -4.60 -7.26 18.59
C ARG A 81 -5.08 -8.70 18.49
N GLU A 82 -5.93 -9.05 17.50
CA GLU A 82 -6.33 -10.44 17.26
C GLU A 82 -5.14 -11.29 16.79
N VAL A 83 -4.30 -10.73 15.91
CA VAL A 83 -3.05 -11.37 15.48
C VAL A 83 -2.02 -11.40 16.61
N LEU A 84 -1.90 -10.32 17.40
CA LEU A 84 -1.02 -10.25 18.56
C LEU A 84 -1.37 -11.23 19.68
N ALA A 85 -2.66 -11.62 19.79
CA ALA A 85 -3.07 -12.68 20.72
C ALA A 85 -2.47 -14.05 20.33
N CYS A 86 -1.97 -14.20 19.09
CA CYS A 86 -1.28 -15.39 18.62
C CYS A 86 0.24 -15.33 18.78
N TYR A 87 0.81 -14.21 19.30
CA TYR A 87 2.23 -14.10 19.56
C TYR A 87 2.65 -14.90 20.80
N ASP A 88 3.82 -15.51 20.72
CA ASP A 88 4.45 -16.16 21.87
C ASP A 88 5.00 -15.13 22.89
N GLU A 89 5.49 -15.64 24.05
CA GLU A 89 6.06 -14.83 25.12
C GLU A 89 7.28 -14.00 24.68
N HIS A 90 7.86 -14.28 23.50
CA HIS A 90 9.03 -13.61 22.94
C HIS A 90 8.66 -12.59 21.85
N GLY A 91 7.37 -12.37 21.58
CA GLY A 91 6.87 -11.37 20.64
C GLY A 91 6.96 -11.79 19.17
N GLY A 92 7.05 -13.09 18.89
CA GLY A 92 7.01 -13.68 17.57
C GLY A 92 5.83 -14.63 17.38
N LEU A 93 5.39 -14.85 16.15
CA LEU A 93 4.43 -15.90 15.82
C LEU A 93 5.15 -17.25 15.85
N SER A 94 4.57 -18.24 16.54
CA SER A 94 5.08 -19.62 16.45
C SER A 94 4.90 -20.14 15.02
N SER A 95 5.73 -21.12 14.62
CA SER A 95 5.65 -21.72 13.29
C SER A 95 4.25 -22.29 12.99
N ASP A 96 3.59 -22.87 13.99
CA ASP A 96 2.25 -23.43 13.86
C ASP A 96 1.21 -22.30 13.68
N ALA A 97 1.34 -21.19 14.41
CA ALA A 97 0.46 -20.02 14.25
C ALA A 97 0.63 -19.37 12.87
N VAL A 98 1.88 -19.26 12.38
CA VAL A 98 2.16 -18.77 11.02
C VAL A 98 1.52 -19.65 9.96
N ALA A 99 1.66 -20.99 10.07
CA ALA A 99 1.09 -21.92 9.10
C ALA A 99 -0.44 -21.88 9.10
N THR A 100 -1.06 -21.80 10.29
CA THR A 100 -2.51 -21.66 10.44
C THR A 100 -2.99 -20.38 9.80
N LEU A 101 -2.39 -19.23 10.14
CA LEU A 101 -2.76 -17.93 9.61
C LEU A 101 -2.56 -17.85 8.08
N ALA A 102 -1.49 -18.43 7.55
CA ALA A 102 -1.24 -18.52 6.11
C ALA A 102 -2.38 -19.26 5.37
N SER A 103 -2.79 -20.41 5.89
CA SER A 103 -3.90 -21.18 5.33
C SER A 103 -5.25 -20.45 5.41
N GLU A 104 -5.48 -19.75 6.50
CA GLU A 104 -6.69 -18.95 6.70
C GLU A 104 -6.73 -17.75 5.75
N MET A 105 -5.61 -17.03 5.60
CA MET A 105 -5.47 -15.93 4.64
C MET A 105 -5.72 -16.41 3.21
N GLU A 106 -5.17 -17.56 2.82
CA GLU A 106 -5.39 -18.14 1.48
C GLU A 106 -6.87 -18.43 1.23
N GLY A 107 -7.56 -19.03 2.21
CA GLY A 107 -8.99 -19.31 2.14
C GLY A 107 -9.85 -18.05 2.03
N ASP A 108 -9.54 -17.01 2.80
CA ASP A 108 -10.26 -15.74 2.77
C ASP A 108 -9.95 -14.95 1.47
N TYR A 109 -8.69 -14.97 1.00
CA TYR A 109 -8.32 -14.39 -0.29
C TYR A 109 -9.11 -15.02 -1.44
N ALA A 110 -9.19 -16.35 -1.47
CA ALA A 110 -9.94 -17.06 -2.49
C ALA A 110 -11.43 -16.67 -2.50
N LYS A 111 -12.07 -16.61 -1.32
CA LYS A 111 -13.48 -16.21 -1.19
C LYS A 111 -13.73 -14.77 -1.61
N LEU A 112 -12.86 -13.86 -1.18
CA LEU A 112 -13.06 -12.44 -1.41
C LEU A 112 -12.71 -12.00 -2.83
N PHE A 113 -11.69 -12.62 -3.45
CA PHE A 113 -11.09 -12.06 -4.65
C PHE A 113 -10.99 -13.00 -5.86
N GLN A 114 -11.18 -14.32 -5.66
CA GLN A 114 -11.00 -15.29 -6.76
C GLN A 114 -12.30 -16.03 -7.13
N ILE A 115 -13.12 -16.36 -6.14
CA ILE A 115 -14.31 -17.19 -6.35
C ILE A 115 -15.54 -16.29 -6.49
N PRO A 116 -16.22 -16.25 -7.65
CA PRO A 116 -17.46 -15.50 -7.79
C PRO A 116 -18.53 -15.99 -6.80
N GLY A 117 -19.14 -15.06 -6.08
CA GLY A 117 -20.16 -15.34 -5.07
C GLY A 117 -20.54 -14.08 -4.27
N ASP A 118 -21.29 -14.23 -3.20
CA ASP A 118 -21.80 -13.12 -2.40
C ASP A 118 -20.69 -12.28 -1.74
N CYS A 119 -19.55 -12.93 -1.44
CA CYS A 119 -18.40 -12.27 -0.84
C CYS A 119 -17.42 -11.68 -1.86
N TYR A 120 -17.62 -11.91 -3.16
CA TYR A 120 -16.64 -11.50 -4.19
C TYR A 120 -16.53 -10.00 -4.33
N VAL A 121 -15.28 -9.48 -4.32
CA VAL A 121 -14.95 -8.06 -4.52
C VAL A 121 -14.02 -7.93 -5.72
N HIS A 122 -14.36 -7.04 -6.66
CA HIS A 122 -13.48 -6.72 -7.78
C HIS A 122 -12.23 -5.99 -7.32
N MET A 123 -11.06 -6.41 -7.82
CA MET A 123 -9.75 -5.84 -7.50
C MET A 123 -9.21 -4.90 -8.59
N TRP A 124 -10.02 -4.47 -9.53
CA TRP A 124 -9.66 -3.60 -10.66
C TRP A 124 -10.33 -2.23 -10.54
N GLU A 125 -9.66 -1.19 -11.03
CA GLU A 125 -10.16 0.18 -11.05
C GLU A 125 -11.43 0.31 -11.92
N SER A 126 -11.40 -0.26 -13.11
CA SER A 126 -12.44 -0.06 -14.14
C SER A 126 -13.88 -0.31 -13.65
N PRO A 127 -14.20 -1.34 -12.83
CA PRO A 127 -15.55 -1.51 -12.29
C PRO A 127 -16.03 -0.42 -11.31
N TYR A 128 -15.12 0.42 -10.79
CA TYR A 128 -15.46 1.47 -9.82
C TYR A 128 -15.57 2.85 -10.46
N VAL A 129 -14.74 3.14 -11.49
CA VAL A 129 -14.70 4.47 -12.12
C VAL A 129 -15.43 4.53 -13.44
N GLY A 130 -15.67 3.40 -14.10
CA GLY A 130 -16.32 3.32 -15.39
C GLY A 130 -17.85 3.51 -15.33
N ALA A 131 -18.43 3.97 -16.44
CA ALA A 131 -19.89 4.07 -16.58
C ALA A 131 -20.57 2.70 -16.61
N GLU A 132 -19.88 1.69 -17.11
CA GLU A 132 -20.28 0.27 -17.10
C GLU A 132 -19.37 -0.45 -16.12
N GLN A 133 -19.92 -1.26 -15.23
CA GLN A 133 -19.16 -2.04 -14.27
C GLN A 133 -18.45 -3.24 -14.92
N THR A 134 -17.67 -2.97 -15.97
CA THR A 134 -16.95 -3.95 -16.80
C THR A 134 -15.45 -3.74 -16.70
N LEU A 135 -14.68 -4.78 -17.05
CA LEU A 135 -13.22 -4.73 -17.16
C LEU A 135 -12.80 -4.17 -18.53
N PHE A 136 -11.53 -3.82 -18.69
CA PHE A 136 -10.91 -3.35 -19.95
C PHE A 136 -11.51 -2.04 -20.48
N GLN A 137 -11.60 -1.02 -19.63
CA GLN A 137 -12.03 0.33 -20.02
C GLN A 137 -10.82 1.25 -20.34
N CYS A 138 -11.09 2.53 -20.63
CA CYS A 138 -10.04 3.51 -20.89
C CYS A 138 -9.04 3.62 -19.72
N SER A 139 -9.51 3.55 -18.48
CA SER A 139 -8.64 3.55 -17.29
C SER A 139 -7.55 2.47 -17.31
N THR A 140 -7.88 1.25 -17.81
CA THR A 140 -6.88 0.17 -17.98
C THR A 140 -5.75 0.56 -18.94
N LEU A 141 -6.06 1.31 -20.02
CA LEU A 141 -5.05 1.78 -20.97
C LEU A 141 -4.22 2.94 -20.41
N ASP A 142 -4.83 3.82 -19.64
CA ASP A 142 -4.15 4.94 -18.98
C ASP A 142 -3.16 4.43 -17.93
N VAL A 143 -3.55 3.45 -17.13
CA VAL A 143 -2.66 2.74 -16.18
C VAL A 143 -1.48 2.09 -16.90
N ARG A 144 -1.74 1.37 -18.01
CA ARG A 144 -0.67 0.78 -18.83
C ARG A 144 0.28 1.83 -19.39
N ALA A 145 -0.24 2.97 -19.85
CA ALA A 145 0.57 4.07 -20.36
C ALA A 145 1.49 4.64 -19.27
N ALA A 146 1.01 4.76 -18.03
CA ALA A 146 1.81 5.19 -16.89
C ALA A 146 2.94 4.19 -16.59
N TYR A 147 2.66 2.89 -16.61
CA TYR A 147 3.71 1.87 -16.43
C TYR A 147 4.80 1.99 -17.51
N HIS A 148 4.40 2.11 -18.78
CA HIS A 148 5.35 2.23 -19.90
C HIS A 148 6.15 3.52 -19.84
N ALA A 149 5.55 4.64 -19.43
CA ALA A 149 6.24 5.90 -19.24
C ALA A 149 7.35 5.82 -18.19
N ALA A 150 7.14 4.99 -17.16
CA ALA A 150 8.15 4.66 -16.15
C ALA A 150 9.11 3.54 -16.60
N GLY A 151 9.02 3.02 -17.83
CA GLY A 151 9.83 1.91 -18.30
C GLY A 151 9.50 0.56 -17.64
N LEU A 152 8.30 0.43 -17.07
CA LEU A 152 7.80 -0.78 -16.44
C LEU A 152 6.80 -1.49 -17.35
N LYS A 153 6.69 -2.80 -17.17
CA LYS A 153 5.76 -3.65 -17.91
C LYS A 153 5.32 -4.82 -17.05
N LEU A 154 4.03 -5.11 -17.03
CA LEU A 154 3.52 -6.31 -16.39
C LEU A 154 3.91 -7.57 -17.18
N GLN A 155 4.27 -8.65 -16.48
CA GLN A 155 4.57 -9.94 -17.13
C GLN A 155 3.34 -10.49 -17.89
N ALA A 156 2.15 -10.29 -17.34
CA ALA A 156 0.89 -10.74 -17.92
C ALA A 156 0.17 -9.64 -18.75
N GLU A 157 0.91 -8.63 -19.24
CA GLU A 157 0.36 -7.56 -20.09
C GLU A 157 -0.47 -8.13 -21.23
N LYS A 158 -1.67 -7.58 -21.45
CA LYS A 158 -2.67 -8.03 -22.42
C LYS A 158 -3.36 -9.37 -22.10
N GLN A 159 -2.96 -10.08 -21.07
CA GLN A 159 -3.66 -11.29 -20.60
C GLN A 159 -4.64 -10.98 -19.47
N PHE A 160 -4.27 -10.00 -18.62
CA PHE A 160 -5.11 -9.47 -17.57
C PHE A 160 -5.17 -7.93 -17.66
N PRO A 161 -6.25 -7.29 -17.15
CA PRO A 161 -6.32 -5.84 -17.07
C PRO A 161 -5.19 -5.28 -16.19
N ASP A 162 -4.53 -4.21 -16.65
CA ASP A 162 -3.37 -3.62 -15.95
C ASP A 162 -3.77 -2.84 -14.70
N ASP A 163 -5.04 -2.51 -14.54
CA ASP A 163 -5.63 -1.72 -13.46
C ASP A 163 -5.98 -2.53 -12.20
N HIS A 164 -5.30 -3.65 -11.97
CA HIS A 164 -5.43 -4.46 -10.75
C HIS A 164 -4.73 -3.78 -9.56
N ILE A 165 -5.39 -3.73 -8.38
CA ILE A 165 -4.86 -3.04 -7.20
C ILE A 165 -3.44 -3.50 -6.85
N ALA A 166 -3.16 -4.80 -6.86
CA ALA A 166 -1.82 -5.29 -6.58
C ALA A 166 -0.78 -4.75 -7.58
N ALA A 167 -1.11 -4.70 -8.87
CA ALA A 167 -0.20 -4.15 -9.87
C ALA A 167 0.07 -2.66 -9.64
N MET A 168 -0.96 -1.88 -9.28
CA MET A 168 -0.83 -0.47 -8.94
C MET A 168 0.05 -0.25 -7.71
N LEU A 169 -0.15 -1.05 -6.66
CA LEU A 169 0.69 -1.01 -5.45
C LEU A 169 2.14 -1.41 -5.75
N GLY A 170 2.34 -2.41 -6.61
CA GLY A 170 3.66 -2.81 -7.10
C GLY A 170 4.35 -1.70 -7.90
N TYR A 171 3.62 -0.95 -8.73
CA TYR A 171 4.13 0.24 -9.40
C TYR A 171 4.61 1.28 -8.39
N LEU A 172 3.79 1.62 -7.39
CA LEU A 172 4.14 2.60 -6.36
C LEU A 172 5.34 2.14 -5.52
N SER A 173 5.47 0.84 -5.23
CA SER A 173 6.66 0.27 -4.57
C SER A 173 7.92 0.44 -5.44
N CYS A 174 7.84 0.12 -6.74
CA CYS A 174 8.97 0.31 -7.67
C CYS A 174 9.39 1.79 -7.76
N MET A 175 8.43 2.70 -7.86
CA MET A 175 8.72 4.14 -7.91
C MET A 175 9.27 4.64 -6.59
N GLY A 176 8.80 4.12 -5.45
CA GLY A 176 9.35 4.39 -4.13
C GLY A 176 10.81 3.96 -4.01
N SER A 177 11.13 2.74 -4.46
CA SER A 177 12.51 2.22 -4.48
C SER A 177 13.42 3.07 -5.35
N ARG A 178 12.97 3.47 -6.55
CA ARG A 178 13.73 4.37 -7.43
C ARG A 178 14.00 5.74 -6.80
N ALA A 179 12.99 6.30 -6.11
CA ALA A 179 13.16 7.57 -5.41
C ALA A 179 14.19 7.45 -4.29
N TYR A 180 14.14 6.36 -3.52
CA TYR A 180 15.10 6.09 -2.46
C TYR A 180 16.53 5.89 -3.00
N GLU A 181 16.71 5.08 -4.04
CA GLU A 181 18.00 4.83 -4.69
C GLU A 181 18.58 6.13 -5.26
N ALA A 182 17.78 6.92 -6.01
CA ALA A 182 18.22 8.19 -6.55
C ALA A 182 18.61 9.20 -5.45
N TYR A 183 17.87 9.23 -4.34
CA TYR A 183 18.22 10.06 -3.18
C TYR A 183 19.54 9.61 -2.54
N ALA A 184 19.73 8.31 -2.34
CA ALA A 184 20.96 7.75 -1.78
C ALA A 184 22.21 8.04 -2.66
N ASP A 185 22.02 8.08 -3.99
CA ASP A 185 23.06 8.38 -4.98
C ASP A 185 23.26 9.88 -5.21
N GLY A 186 22.51 10.77 -4.53
CA GLY A 186 22.57 12.22 -4.71
C GLY A 186 21.99 12.72 -6.04
N CYS A 187 21.14 11.92 -6.68
CA CYS A 187 20.50 12.24 -7.97
C CYS A 187 19.15 12.92 -7.75
N ASP A 188 19.13 14.12 -7.18
CA ASP A 188 17.94 14.85 -6.75
C ASP A 188 16.87 15.02 -7.83
N SER A 189 17.28 15.25 -9.08
CA SER A 189 16.35 15.42 -10.21
C SER A 189 15.58 14.13 -10.52
N GLU A 190 16.25 12.99 -10.44
CA GLU A 190 15.66 11.68 -10.66
C GLU A 190 14.73 11.29 -9.49
N CYS A 191 15.18 11.60 -8.27
CA CYS A 191 14.37 11.41 -7.08
C CYS A 191 13.07 12.22 -7.17
N ARG A 192 13.15 13.53 -7.41
CA ARG A 192 11.97 14.39 -7.58
C ARG A 192 11.04 13.91 -8.70
N LYS A 193 11.62 13.47 -9.83
CA LYS A 193 10.79 12.90 -10.91
C LYS A 193 10.04 11.65 -10.48
N ALA A 194 10.67 10.72 -9.80
CA ALA A 194 10.03 9.51 -9.31
C ALA A 194 8.89 9.82 -8.32
N LEU A 195 9.06 10.84 -7.46
CA LEU A 195 8.02 11.31 -6.54
C LEU A 195 6.84 11.95 -7.28
N GLN A 196 7.10 12.78 -8.29
CA GLN A 196 6.07 13.42 -9.11
C GLN A 196 5.27 12.40 -9.92
N ASP A 197 5.94 11.43 -10.55
CA ASP A 197 5.29 10.35 -11.29
C ASP A 197 4.43 9.48 -10.34
N SER A 198 4.93 9.20 -9.14
CA SER A 198 4.17 8.50 -8.10
C SER A 198 2.91 9.25 -7.69
N LYS A 199 3.02 10.56 -7.47
CA LYS A 199 1.89 11.41 -7.07
C LYS A 199 0.82 11.45 -8.16
N ALA A 200 1.23 11.73 -9.40
CA ALA A 200 0.30 11.76 -10.53
C ALA A 200 -0.47 10.43 -10.68
N PHE A 201 0.24 9.31 -10.56
CA PHE A 201 -0.37 7.99 -10.61
C PHE A 201 -1.33 7.73 -9.45
N LEU A 202 -0.91 8.06 -8.22
CA LEU A 202 -1.69 7.87 -7.00
C LEU A 202 -3.01 8.63 -7.07
N GLU A 203 -2.97 9.90 -7.49
CA GLU A 203 -4.14 10.76 -7.62
C GLU A 203 -5.08 10.34 -8.75
N ALA A 204 -4.53 9.94 -9.90
CA ALA A 204 -5.33 9.57 -11.06
C ALA A 204 -5.95 8.17 -10.96
N HIS A 205 -5.23 7.20 -10.38
CA HIS A 205 -5.57 5.78 -10.52
C HIS A 205 -5.82 5.04 -9.21
N VAL A 206 -5.43 5.57 -8.05
CA VAL A 206 -5.63 4.88 -6.77
C VAL A 206 -6.69 5.59 -5.92
N LEU A 207 -6.49 6.88 -5.64
CA LEU A 207 -7.37 7.63 -4.74
C LEU A 207 -8.80 7.80 -5.26
N THR A 208 -9.00 7.65 -6.57
CA THR A 208 -10.31 7.76 -7.23
C THR A 208 -11.29 6.65 -6.85
N TRP A 209 -10.79 5.46 -6.47
CA TRP A 209 -11.66 4.29 -6.26
C TRP A 209 -11.32 3.44 -5.03
N VAL A 210 -10.10 3.53 -4.50
CA VAL A 210 -9.64 2.65 -3.42
C VAL A 210 -10.54 2.70 -2.18
N ASN A 211 -11.18 3.84 -1.92
CA ASN A 211 -12.12 3.99 -0.81
C ASN A 211 -13.39 3.12 -1.01
N ALA A 212 -13.93 3.10 -2.22
CA ALA A 212 -15.09 2.26 -2.56
C ALA A 212 -14.72 0.76 -2.56
N PHE A 213 -13.51 0.42 -2.99
CA PHE A 213 -12.95 -0.92 -2.87
C PHE A 213 -12.88 -1.36 -1.40
N ALA A 214 -12.24 -0.56 -0.55
CA ALA A 214 -12.10 -0.86 0.87
C ALA A 214 -13.45 -1.06 1.56
N GLN A 215 -14.45 -0.23 1.27
CA GLN A 215 -15.80 -0.40 1.80
C GLN A 215 -16.41 -1.75 1.44
N LYS A 216 -16.28 -2.19 0.19
CA LYS A 216 -16.78 -3.51 -0.23
C LYS A 216 -16.05 -4.66 0.45
N VAL A 217 -14.74 -4.52 0.71
CA VAL A 217 -13.97 -5.53 1.46
C VAL A 217 -14.45 -5.57 2.90
N ILE A 218 -14.62 -4.42 3.57
CA ILE A 218 -15.13 -4.33 4.95
C ILE A 218 -16.49 -5.00 5.10
N GLU A 219 -17.39 -4.80 4.14
CA GLU A 219 -18.74 -5.38 4.17
C GLU A 219 -18.76 -6.90 4.00
N ARG A 220 -17.72 -7.48 3.40
CA ARG A 220 -17.70 -8.88 2.96
C ARG A 220 -16.67 -9.76 3.65
N ASP A 221 -15.67 -9.15 4.28
CA ASP A 221 -14.64 -9.85 5.03
C ASP A 221 -15.11 -10.14 6.46
N ALA A 222 -15.63 -11.35 6.68
CA ALA A 222 -16.15 -11.77 7.98
C ALA A 222 -15.07 -11.83 9.09
N ARG A 223 -13.79 -11.98 8.73
CA ARG A 223 -12.67 -12.05 9.69
C ARG A 223 -12.04 -10.69 9.96
N GLY A 224 -12.22 -9.75 9.05
CA GLY A 224 -11.72 -8.40 9.18
C GLY A 224 -10.24 -8.19 8.79
N LEU A 225 -9.49 -9.25 8.45
CA LEU A 225 -8.06 -9.12 8.15
C LEU A 225 -7.81 -8.37 6.84
N TYR A 226 -8.47 -8.79 5.74
CA TYR A 226 -8.37 -8.07 4.47
C TYR A 226 -9.07 -6.71 4.52
N ALA A 227 -10.10 -6.56 5.34
CA ALA A 227 -10.73 -5.28 5.63
C ALA A 227 -9.73 -4.28 6.23
N ALA A 228 -8.89 -4.72 7.18
CA ALA A 228 -7.86 -3.89 7.77
C ALA A 228 -6.80 -3.48 6.74
N PHE A 229 -6.31 -4.42 5.92
CA PHE A 229 -5.35 -4.09 4.87
C PHE A 229 -5.95 -3.18 3.79
N ALA A 230 -7.22 -3.34 3.44
CA ALA A 230 -7.90 -2.46 2.51
C ALA A 230 -8.04 -1.03 3.08
N GLN A 231 -8.36 -0.87 4.35
CA GLN A 231 -8.29 0.41 5.05
C GLN A 231 -6.86 0.96 5.08
N GLY A 232 -5.88 0.08 5.31
CA GLY A 232 -4.45 0.42 5.26
C GLY A 232 -4.04 1.03 3.93
N ILE A 233 -4.49 0.48 2.77
CA ILE A 233 -4.22 1.10 1.46
C ILE A 233 -4.79 2.53 1.41
N VAL A 234 -6.06 2.72 1.79
CA VAL A 234 -6.71 4.04 1.74
C VAL A 234 -5.90 5.08 2.50
N MET A 235 -5.34 4.68 3.60
CA MET A 235 -4.62 5.60 4.48
C MET A 235 -3.20 5.84 4.03
N VAL A 236 -2.46 4.78 3.69
CA VAL A 236 -1.12 4.93 3.10
C VAL A 236 -1.21 5.84 1.88
N ALA A 237 -2.19 5.63 1.00
CA ALA A 237 -2.39 6.43 -0.20
C ALA A 237 -2.67 7.92 0.11
N ARG A 238 -3.52 8.20 1.10
CA ARG A 238 -3.85 9.59 1.50
C ARG A 238 -2.67 10.31 2.16
N VAL A 239 -1.97 9.63 3.06
CA VAL A 239 -0.77 10.19 3.69
C VAL A 239 0.31 10.41 2.65
N ASP A 240 0.51 9.44 1.76
CA ASP A 240 1.51 9.51 0.71
C ASP A 240 1.26 10.68 -0.27
N SER A 241 0.01 10.94 -0.62
CA SER A 241 -0.34 12.08 -1.49
C SER A 241 0.14 13.44 -0.93
N VAL A 242 0.08 13.62 0.39
CA VAL A 242 0.61 14.84 1.05
C VAL A 242 2.12 14.77 1.23
N GLN A 243 2.63 13.58 1.61
CA GLN A 243 4.05 13.36 1.86
C GLN A 243 4.90 13.54 0.60
N LEU A 244 4.39 13.17 -0.57
CA LEU A 244 5.08 13.32 -1.85
C LEU A 244 5.41 14.78 -2.19
N ASP A 245 4.50 15.72 -1.92
CA ASP A 245 4.76 17.15 -2.11
C ASP A 245 5.84 17.66 -1.16
N TRP A 246 5.73 17.26 0.11
CA TRP A 246 6.71 17.65 1.12
C TRP A 246 8.10 17.12 0.78
N LEU A 247 8.22 15.82 0.45
CA LEU A 247 9.51 15.22 0.05
C LEU A 247 10.09 15.91 -1.18
N ALA A 248 9.29 16.15 -2.22
CA ALA A 248 9.75 16.78 -3.44
C ALA A 248 10.25 18.22 -3.21
N GLY A 249 9.70 18.95 -2.23
CA GLY A 249 10.11 20.28 -1.86
C GLY A 249 11.43 20.35 -1.07
N HIS A 250 11.78 19.30 -0.32
CA HIS A 250 12.95 19.26 0.55
C HIS A 250 14.15 18.49 -0.03
N ILE A 251 14.03 17.91 -1.21
CA ILE A 251 15.13 17.23 -1.89
C ILE A 251 15.95 18.26 -2.68
N GLY A 252 17.24 18.37 -2.34
CA GLY A 252 18.20 19.26 -3.01
C GLY A 252 18.14 20.73 -2.54
N GLU A 253 17.62 20.96 -1.33
CA GLU A 253 17.87 22.15 -0.54
C GLU A 253 19.09 21.88 0.35
#